data_d6f947aa5540b4b6c07e9add996f9041
#
_entry.id   d6f947aa5540b4b6c07e9add996f9041
#
_cell.length_a   1.000
_cell.length_b   1.000
_cell.length_c   1.000
_cell.angle_alpha   90.00
_cell.angle_beta   90.00
_cell.angle_gamma   90.00
#
_symmetry.space_group_name_H-M   'P 1'
#
loop_
_entity.id
_entity.type
_entity.pdbx_description
1 polymer ?
#
loop_
_entity_poly.entity_id
_entity_poly.type
_entity_poly.pdbx_seq_one_letter_code
_entity_poly.pdbx_strand_id
1 'polypeptide(L)'
;MKLNKLNIAVAALAAVALAGCKNEDLSRQHYDNKLFISATNFTDEMLIKAANSSYEREITAGIAKPVGQDISIEFAAAPELFDHYRQAFYDEDVKLLSEEFYQFDETKTRIQAGSVASVPVTIRFVDVNLLDKNERYVLPVTIRSVSGIDVLPSARSVYYIFKGAALINVVAGITETVSYTHL
;
A
#
# COMPACT_ATOMS: atom_id res chain seq x y z
N MET A 1 -67.45 -15.18 -18.66
CA MET A 1 -66.12 -15.17 -19.25
C MET A 1 -65.30 -16.27 -18.56
N LYS A 2 -65.07 -17.41 -19.24
CA LYS A 2 -64.34 -18.56 -18.67
C LYS A 2 -62.83 -18.27 -18.83
N LEU A 3 -62.16 -17.96 -17.75
CA LEU A 3 -60.69 -17.90 -17.80
C LEU A 3 -60.14 -19.29 -18.07
N ASN A 4 -59.40 -19.46 -19.15
CA ASN A 4 -58.78 -20.71 -19.51
C ASN A 4 -57.67 -21.03 -18.49
N LYS A 5 -57.65 -22.27 -18.02
CA LYS A 5 -56.61 -22.77 -17.06
C LYS A 5 -55.19 -22.53 -17.56
N LEU A 6 -54.99 -22.46 -18.85
CA LEU A 6 -53.73 -22.14 -19.50
C LEU A 6 -53.25 -20.70 -19.18
N ASN A 7 -54.17 -19.72 -19.19
CA ASN A 7 -53.83 -18.32 -18.92
C ASN A 7 -53.45 -18.08 -17.43
N ILE A 8 -54.05 -18.90 -16.54
CA ILE A 8 -53.69 -18.84 -15.10
C ILE A 8 -52.30 -19.43 -14.88
N ALA A 9 -51.94 -20.50 -15.57
CA ALA A 9 -50.60 -21.12 -15.46
C ALA A 9 -49.50 -20.19 -16.00
N VAL A 10 -49.77 -19.50 -17.12
CA VAL A 10 -48.80 -18.54 -17.70
C VAL A 10 -48.62 -17.32 -16.78
N ALA A 11 -49.69 -16.80 -16.18
CA ALA A 11 -49.61 -15.69 -15.23
C ALA A 11 -48.86 -16.07 -13.94
N ALA A 12 -49.05 -17.31 -13.45
CA ALA A 12 -48.33 -17.81 -12.29
C ALA A 12 -46.80 -17.98 -12.57
N LEU A 13 -46.44 -18.45 -13.76
CA LEU A 13 -45.04 -18.60 -14.16
C LEU A 13 -44.33 -17.24 -14.33
N ALA A 14 -45.03 -16.22 -14.87
CA ALA A 14 -44.52 -14.85 -14.99
C ALA A 14 -44.31 -14.18 -13.63
N ALA A 15 -45.19 -14.45 -12.65
CA ALA A 15 -45.05 -13.92 -11.29
C ALA A 15 -43.83 -14.49 -10.54
N VAL A 16 -43.46 -15.75 -10.79
CA VAL A 16 -42.26 -16.37 -10.20
C VAL A 16 -40.97 -15.83 -10.82
N ALA A 17 -40.98 -15.48 -12.12
CA ALA A 17 -39.82 -14.89 -12.80
C ALA A 17 -39.51 -13.46 -12.32
N LEU A 18 -40.47 -12.71 -11.78
CA LEU A 18 -40.30 -11.37 -11.23
C LEU A 18 -39.89 -11.39 -9.75
N ALA A 19 -39.92 -12.53 -9.07
CA ALA A 19 -39.40 -12.69 -7.71
C ALA A 19 -37.87 -12.99 -7.70
N GLY A 20 -37.23 -13.00 -8.87
CA GLY A 20 -35.81 -13.23 -9.02
C GLY A 20 -35.00 -12.07 -8.48
N CYS A 21 -34.16 -12.37 -7.51
CA CYS A 21 -33.05 -11.60 -7.04
C CYS A 21 -33.39 -10.22 -6.46
N LYS A 22 -34.00 -10.20 -5.31
CA LYS A 22 -33.69 -9.11 -4.37
C LYS A 22 -32.24 -9.28 -3.99
N ASN A 23 -31.38 -8.42 -4.52
CA ASN A 23 -30.00 -8.24 -4.07
C ASN A 23 -30.01 -7.64 -2.66
N GLU A 24 -30.55 -8.35 -1.68
CA GLU A 24 -30.56 -7.93 -0.28
C GLU A 24 -29.16 -8.02 0.35
N ASP A 25 -28.24 -8.77 -0.30
CA ASP A 25 -26.94 -9.02 0.29
C ASP A 25 -25.91 -7.88 0.07
N LEU A 26 -26.08 -7.02 -0.92
CA LEU A 26 -25.14 -5.91 -1.13
C LEU A 26 -25.28 -4.80 -0.09
N SER A 27 -26.46 -4.63 0.52
CA SER A 27 -26.65 -3.68 1.63
C SER A 27 -26.22 -4.24 2.99
N ARG A 28 -26.05 -5.56 3.09
CA ARG A 28 -25.63 -6.29 4.29
C ARG A 28 -24.14 -6.66 4.29
N GLN A 29 -23.43 -6.43 3.22
CA GLN A 29 -21.97 -6.51 3.28
C GLN A 29 -21.47 -5.32 4.12
N HIS A 30 -21.49 -5.50 5.41
CA HIS A 30 -20.71 -4.68 6.34
C HIS A 30 -19.23 -4.91 6.02
N TYR A 31 -18.72 -4.17 5.03
CA TYR A 31 -17.28 -4.03 4.92
C TYR A 31 -16.84 -3.31 6.17
N ASP A 32 -16.11 -4.01 7.02
CA ASP A 32 -15.47 -3.41 8.17
C ASP A 32 -14.63 -2.23 7.67
N ASN A 33 -14.95 -1.04 8.16
CA ASN A 33 -14.18 0.14 7.83
C ASN A 33 -12.85 0.03 8.57
N LYS A 34 -11.78 -0.25 7.86
CA LYS A 34 -10.43 -0.43 8.42
C LYS A 34 -9.50 0.66 7.94
N LEU A 35 -8.56 1.02 8.80
CA LEU A 35 -7.48 1.93 8.48
C LEU A 35 -6.40 1.21 7.68
N PHE A 36 -5.84 1.85 6.67
CA PHE A 36 -4.75 1.34 5.84
C PHE A 36 -3.79 2.46 5.44
N ILE A 37 -2.54 2.12 5.11
CA ILE A 37 -1.61 3.06 4.48
C ILE A 37 -2.04 3.25 3.03
N SER A 38 -2.26 4.51 2.63
CA SER A 38 -2.65 4.88 1.27
C SER A 38 -1.42 4.89 0.35
N ALA A 39 -0.95 3.72 -0.03
CA ALA A 39 0.18 3.55 -0.93
C ALA A 39 -0.25 2.77 -2.18
N THR A 40 0.23 3.19 -3.35
CA THR A 40 -0.01 2.46 -4.61
C THR A 40 0.71 1.11 -4.61
N ASN A 41 1.92 1.10 -4.03
CA ASN A 41 2.73 -0.10 -3.81
C ASN A 41 3.22 -0.09 -2.36
N PHE A 42 3.37 -1.26 -1.76
CA PHE A 42 3.93 -1.40 -0.42
C PHE A 42 5.45 -1.34 -0.38
N THR A 43 6.10 -1.20 -1.53
CA THR A 43 7.54 -0.95 -1.68
C THR A 43 7.76 0.30 -2.51
N ASP A 44 8.64 1.19 -2.04
CA ASP A 44 9.08 2.40 -2.76
C ASP A 44 10.60 2.33 -2.92
N GLU A 45 11.06 2.20 -4.15
CA GLU A 45 12.47 2.06 -4.48
C GLU A 45 13.09 3.39 -4.86
N MET A 46 14.22 3.71 -4.23
CA MET A 46 15.00 4.93 -4.44
C MET A 46 16.44 4.59 -4.81
N LEU A 47 17.03 5.42 -5.68
CA LEU A 47 18.41 5.25 -6.09
C LEU A 47 19.36 5.99 -5.16
N ILE A 48 20.45 5.34 -4.75
CA ILE A 48 21.55 6.00 -4.07
C ILE A 48 22.29 6.85 -5.11
N LYS A 49 22.15 8.18 -5.02
CA LYS A 49 22.79 9.12 -5.93
C LYS A 49 24.22 9.43 -5.49
N ALA A 50 25.05 9.91 -6.44
CA ALA A 50 26.46 10.17 -6.20
C ALA A 50 26.73 11.45 -5.39
N ALA A 51 25.83 12.42 -5.41
CA ALA A 51 26.00 13.73 -4.80
C ALA A 51 24.76 14.10 -3.98
N ASN A 52 25.03 14.68 -2.84
CA ASN A 52 24.17 15.40 -1.91
C ASN A 52 22.66 15.30 -2.25
N SER A 53 22.04 14.19 -1.94
CA SER A 53 20.66 13.96 -2.27
C SER A 53 19.89 13.59 -1.02
N SER A 54 19.02 14.48 -0.61
CA SER A 54 17.91 14.14 0.27
C SER A 54 16.74 13.63 -0.58
N TYR A 55 15.96 12.73 -0.03
CA TYR A 55 14.66 12.35 -0.55
C TYR A 55 13.61 12.69 0.49
N GLU A 56 12.46 13.11 0.03
CA GLU A 56 11.29 13.27 0.87
C GLU A 56 10.19 12.33 0.37
N ARG A 57 9.50 11.71 1.29
CA ARG A 57 8.34 10.88 1.03
C ARG A 57 7.23 11.24 1.99
N GLU A 58 6.05 11.37 1.44
CA GLU A 58 4.84 11.54 2.22
C GLU A 58 4.16 10.19 2.44
N ILE A 59 3.77 9.93 3.67
CA ILE A 59 2.95 8.78 4.04
C ILE A 59 1.61 9.26 4.56
N THR A 60 0.53 8.67 4.08
CA THR A 60 -0.84 8.93 4.51
C THR A 60 -1.55 7.65 4.89
N ALA A 61 -2.52 7.76 5.77
CA ALA A 61 -3.45 6.69 6.04
C ALA A 61 -4.84 7.03 5.52
N GLY A 62 -5.60 6.01 5.17
CA GLY A 62 -6.95 6.15 4.65
C GLY A 62 -7.93 5.17 5.28
N ILE A 63 -9.21 5.48 5.12
CA ILE A 63 -10.36 4.62 5.47
C ILE A 63 -11.33 4.60 4.30
N ALA A 64 -12.10 3.53 4.16
CA ALA A 64 -13.04 3.39 3.04
C ALA A 64 -14.28 4.29 3.17
N LYS A 65 -14.72 4.59 4.40
CA LYS A 65 -15.91 5.40 4.68
C LYS A 65 -15.62 6.42 5.78
N PRO A 66 -16.11 7.67 5.66
CA PRO A 66 -15.95 8.67 6.70
C PRO A 66 -16.57 8.21 8.02
N VAL A 67 -15.96 8.64 9.12
CA VAL A 67 -16.48 8.43 10.47
C VAL A 67 -16.81 9.77 11.15
N GLY A 68 -17.66 9.77 12.16
CA GLY A 68 -18.13 10.97 12.84
C GLY A 68 -17.18 11.53 13.90
N GLN A 69 -15.98 10.96 14.05
CA GLN A 69 -14.98 11.38 15.03
C GLN A 69 -13.58 11.36 14.40
N ASP A 70 -12.66 12.14 14.99
CA ASP A 70 -11.27 12.14 14.58
C ASP A 70 -10.62 10.79 14.90
N ILE A 71 -9.78 10.29 13.97
CA ILE A 71 -8.94 9.12 14.18
C ILE A 71 -7.50 9.59 14.33
N SER A 72 -6.91 9.40 15.50
CA SER A 72 -5.49 9.67 15.73
C SER A 72 -4.65 8.49 15.27
N ILE A 73 -3.55 8.77 14.59
CA ILE A 73 -2.66 7.77 13.97
C ILE A 73 -1.22 8.14 14.29
N GLU A 74 -0.41 7.14 14.55
CA GLU A 74 1.05 7.30 14.73
C GLU A 74 1.78 6.35 13.79
N PHE A 75 2.64 6.90 12.94
CA PHE A 75 3.59 6.15 12.13
C PHE A 75 4.92 6.01 12.85
N ALA A 76 5.63 4.93 12.59
CA ALA A 76 6.98 4.75 13.10
C ALA A 76 7.80 3.84 12.18
N ALA A 77 9.12 3.99 12.25
CA ALA A 77 10.04 2.97 11.77
C ALA A 77 9.79 1.66 12.52
N ALA A 78 9.89 0.55 11.83
CA ALA A 78 9.56 -0.78 12.34
C ALA A 78 10.68 -1.78 12.01
N PRO A 79 11.88 -1.64 12.63
CA PRO A 79 13.00 -2.54 12.38
C PRO A 79 12.66 -4.01 12.67
N GLU A 80 11.69 -4.27 13.52
CA GLU A 80 11.16 -5.61 13.80
C GLU A 80 10.53 -6.29 12.59
N LEU A 81 10.14 -5.53 11.55
CA LEU A 81 9.61 -6.07 10.29
C LEU A 81 10.71 -6.39 9.27
N PHE A 82 11.98 -6.22 9.61
CA PHE A 82 13.10 -6.45 8.70
C PHE A 82 13.15 -7.91 8.21
N ASP A 83 13.09 -8.87 9.12
CA ASP A 83 13.11 -10.29 8.75
C ASP A 83 11.86 -10.69 7.97
N HIS A 84 10.71 -10.10 8.28
CA HIS A 84 9.49 -10.31 7.51
C HIS A 84 9.66 -9.80 6.06
N TYR A 85 10.28 -8.63 5.87
CA TYR A 85 10.58 -8.12 4.54
C TYR A 85 11.47 -9.08 3.75
N ARG A 86 12.59 -9.51 4.33
CA ARG A 86 13.53 -10.44 3.68
C ARG A 86 12.86 -11.70 3.18
N GLN A 87 11.99 -12.28 4.00
CA GLN A 87 11.25 -13.49 3.66
C GLN A 87 10.17 -13.24 2.61
N ALA A 88 9.40 -12.16 2.75
CA ALA A 88 8.27 -11.86 1.87
C ALA A 88 8.71 -11.47 0.44
N PHE A 89 9.87 -10.81 0.32
CA PHE A 89 10.40 -10.31 -0.95
C PHE A 89 11.60 -11.08 -1.47
N TYR A 90 12.00 -12.17 -0.80
CA TYR A 90 13.16 -13.00 -1.16
C TYR A 90 14.46 -12.18 -1.31
N ASP A 91 14.65 -11.18 -0.45
CA ASP A 91 15.77 -10.24 -0.47
C ASP A 91 16.68 -10.51 0.74
N GLU A 92 17.48 -11.58 0.64
CA GLU A 92 18.31 -12.03 1.76
C GLU A 92 19.49 -11.11 2.05
N ASP A 93 20.01 -10.42 1.03
CA ASP A 93 21.21 -9.57 1.12
C ASP A 93 20.92 -8.13 1.53
N VAL A 94 19.64 -7.75 1.67
CA VAL A 94 19.27 -6.40 2.08
C VAL A 94 19.74 -6.10 3.51
N LYS A 95 20.11 -4.85 3.76
CA LYS A 95 20.48 -4.33 5.09
C LYS A 95 19.39 -3.43 5.62
N LEU A 96 19.22 -3.41 6.94
CA LEU A 96 18.34 -2.43 7.58
C LEU A 96 18.98 -1.04 7.45
N LEU A 97 18.18 -0.03 7.06
CA LEU A 97 18.62 1.35 7.02
C LEU A 97 18.81 1.88 8.44
N SER A 98 20.01 2.41 8.76
CA SER A 98 20.31 2.98 10.07
C SER A 98 19.50 4.24 10.33
N GLU A 99 19.22 4.52 11.61
CA GLU A 99 18.40 5.67 12.04
C GLU A 99 19.02 7.04 11.65
N GLU A 100 20.31 7.11 11.44
CA GLU A 100 21.02 8.32 11.01
C GLU A 100 20.65 8.79 9.60
N PHE A 101 20.07 7.89 8.76
CA PHE A 101 19.73 8.18 7.37
C PHE A 101 18.27 8.60 7.14
N TYR A 102 17.46 8.69 8.19
CA TYR A 102 16.07 9.13 8.05
C TYR A 102 15.57 9.92 9.25
N GLN A 103 14.59 10.78 8.99
CA GLN A 103 13.91 11.59 10.00
C GLN A 103 12.43 11.69 9.65
N PHE A 104 11.59 11.62 10.68
CA PHE A 104 10.18 11.99 10.56
C PHE A 104 10.03 13.44 11.01
N ASP A 105 9.40 14.29 10.21
CA ASP A 105 9.07 15.66 10.63
C ASP A 105 8.13 15.63 11.82
N GLU A 106 7.10 14.75 11.72
CA GLU A 106 6.18 14.42 12.80
C GLU A 106 5.76 12.96 12.61
N THR A 107 5.57 12.22 13.70
CA THR A 107 5.11 10.82 13.62
C THR A 107 3.60 10.69 13.73
N LYS A 108 2.94 11.73 14.28
CA LYS A 108 1.49 11.71 14.58
C LYS A 108 0.71 12.48 13.56
N THR A 109 -0.40 11.91 13.16
CA THR A 109 -1.37 12.54 12.25
C THR A 109 -2.78 12.16 12.64
N ARG A 110 -3.76 12.65 11.88
CA ARG A 110 -5.17 12.31 12.09
C ARG A 110 -5.96 12.33 10.81
N ILE A 111 -7.01 11.52 10.77
CA ILE A 111 -8.12 11.69 9.85
C ILE A 111 -9.18 12.50 10.60
N GLN A 112 -9.56 13.65 10.07
CA GLN A 112 -10.60 14.49 10.65
C GLN A 112 -11.98 13.84 10.48
N ALA A 113 -12.88 14.08 11.42
CA ALA A 113 -14.27 13.66 11.30
C ALA A 113 -14.87 14.07 9.96
N GLY A 114 -15.51 13.12 9.28
CA GLY A 114 -16.08 13.33 7.95
C GLY A 114 -15.09 13.19 6.78
N SER A 115 -13.80 13.03 7.03
CA SER A 115 -12.75 12.79 6.03
C SER A 115 -12.44 11.30 5.89
N VAL A 116 -11.75 10.93 4.80
CA VAL A 116 -11.31 9.55 4.52
C VAL A 116 -9.79 9.40 4.46
N ALA A 117 -9.04 10.49 4.54
CA ALA A 117 -7.59 10.49 4.47
C ALA A 117 -6.98 11.35 5.59
N SER A 118 -5.82 10.93 6.08
CA SER A 118 -5.05 11.69 7.04
C SER A 118 -4.29 12.85 6.40
N VAL A 119 -3.86 13.79 7.23
CA VAL A 119 -2.80 14.73 6.84
C VAL A 119 -1.53 13.90 6.55
N PRO A 120 -0.77 14.22 5.48
CA PRO A 120 0.50 13.55 5.20
C PRO A 120 1.52 13.73 6.33
N VAL A 121 2.32 12.69 6.55
CA VAL A 121 3.53 12.75 7.39
C VAL A 121 4.73 12.65 6.47
N THR A 122 5.68 13.57 6.59
CA THR A 122 6.88 13.59 5.77
C THR A 122 8.00 12.79 6.43
N ILE A 123 8.60 11.90 5.65
CA ILE A 123 9.82 11.19 5.98
C ILE A 123 10.94 11.78 5.13
N ARG A 124 11.97 12.29 5.76
CA ARG A 124 13.19 12.78 5.09
C ARG A 124 14.28 11.76 5.19
N PHE A 125 14.85 11.41 4.06
CA PHE A 125 16.05 10.58 3.97
C PHE A 125 17.24 11.49 3.73
N VAL A 126 18.18 11.47 4.64
CA VAL A 126 19.35 12.36 4.67
C VAL A 126 20.62 11.57 4.43
N ASP A 127 21.64 12.21 3.88
CA ASP A 127 22.99 11.65 3.67
C ASP A 127 23.02 10.29 2.95
N VAL A 128 21.98 9.98 2.17
CA VAL A 128 21.84 8.70 1.44
C VAL A 128 22.97 8.46 0.42
N ASN A 129 23.71 9.50 0.03
CA ASN A 129 24.92 9.40 -0.79
C ASN A 129 26.09 8.71 -0.08
N LEU A 130 26.06 8.59 1.25
CA LEU A 130 27.05 7.89 2.07
C LEU A 130 26.79 6.37 2.15
N LEU A 131 25.62 5.91 1.73
CA LEU A 131 25.31 4.50 1.66
C LEU A 131 26.17 3.80 0.58
N ASP A 132 26.56 2.55 0.85
CA ASP A 132 27.29 1.75 -0.14
C ASP A 132 26.38 1.43 -1.35
N LYS A 133 26.81 1.82 -2.54
CA LYS A 133 26.07 1.66 -3.79
C LYS A 133 26.02 0.22 -4.29
N ASN A 134 26.81 -0.67 -3.70
CA ASN A 134 26.80 -2.10 -4.00
C ASN A 134 25.83 -2.88 -3.10
N GLU A 135 25.23 -2.20 -2.15
CA GLU A 135 24.31 -2.79 -1.18
C GLU A 135 22.87 -2.29 -1.38
N ARG A 136 21.95 -2.99 -0.76
CA ARG A 136 20.54 -2.61 -0.69
C ARG A 136 20.18 -2.35 0.76
N TYR A 137 19.36 -1.34 0.97
CA TYR A 137 18.90 -0.95 2.30
C TYR A 137 17.39 -0.83 2.31
N VAL A 138 16.75 -1.24 3.40
CA VAL A 138 15.31 -1.12 3.57
C VAL A 138 14.97 -0.45 4.89
N LEU A 139 14.02 0.49 4.85
CA LEU A 139 13.35 1.03 6.02
C LEU A 139 11.89 0.57 6.02
N PRO A 140 11.50 -0.36 6.90
CA PRO A 140 10.11 -0.66 7.16
C PRO A 140 9.48 0.48 7.97
N VAL A 141 8.29 0.93 7.55
CA VAL A 141 7.48 1.92 8.28
C VAL A 141 6.09 1.33 8.48
N THR A 142 5.52 1.50 9.68
CA THR A 142 4.23 0.91 10.05
C THR A 142 3.32 1.93 10.75
N ILE A 143 2.03 1.65 10.75
CA ILE A 143 1.07 2.27 11.69
C ILE A 143 1.32 1.62 13.06
N ARG A 144 1.96 2.36 13.96
CA ARG A 144 2.28 1.89 15.32
C ARG A 144 1.05 1.88 16.21
N SER A 145 0.31 2.97 16.21
CA SER A 145 -0.90 3.12 17.03
C SER A 145 -2.02 3.84 16.27
N VAL A 146 -3.24 3.54 16.64
CA VAL A 146 -4.45 4.15 16.10
C VAL A 146 -5.55 4.17 17.16
N SER A 147 -6.43 5.17 17.11
CA SER A 147 -7.60 5.25 17.98
C SER A 147 -8.89 4.94 17.24
N GLY A 148 -9.77 4.15 17.86
CA GLY A 148 -11.18 4.04 17.47
C GLY A 148 -11.50 3.26 16.19
N ILE A 149 -10.51 2.63 15.53
CA ILE A 149 -10.70 1.81 14.33
C ILE A 149 -9.60 0.73 14.23
N ASP A 150 -9.94 -0.41 13.65
CA ASP A 150 -8.97 -1.46 13.38
C ASP A 150 -8.11 -1.15 12.16
N VAL A 151 -6.87 -1.61 12.17
CA VAL A 151 -5.95 -1.52 11.03
C VAL A 151 -6.08 -2.75 10.14
N LEU A 152 -6.10 -2.56 8.84
CA LEU A 152 -6.03 -3.65 7.86
C LEU A 152 -4.61 -4.26 7.88
N PRO A 153 -4.43 -5.53 8.31
CA PRO A 153 -3.10 -6.10 8.50
C PRO A 153 -2.24 -6.12 7.24
N SER A 154 -2.84 -6.39 6.08
CA SER A 154 -2.15 -6.45 4.78
C SER A 154 -1.69 -5.09 4.26
N ALA A 155 -2.18 -3.98 4.83
CA ALA A 155 -1.86 -2.62 4.41
C ALA A 155 -1.41 -1.75 5.60
N ARG A 156 -0.79 -2.38 6.59
CA ARG A 156 -0.33 -1.72 7.80
C ARG A 156 1.07 -1.11 7.66
N SER A 157 1.87 -1.63 6.72
CA SER A 157 3.29 -1.28 6.60
C SER A 157 3.68 -1.01 5.16
N VAL A 158 4.70 -0.17 4.98
CA VAL A 158 5.34 0.15 3.71
C VAL A 158 6.86 0.04 3.87
N TYR A 159 7.57 -0.28 2.79
CA TYR A 159 9.01 -0.50 2.78
C TYR A 159 9.69 0.47 1.82
N TYR A 160 10.57 1.31 2.33
CA TYR A 160 11.39 2.23 1.54
C TYR A 160 12.74 1.57 1.28
N ILE A 161 13.09 1.41 0.00
CA ILE A 161 14.25 0.63 -0.43
C ILE A 161 15.25 1.55 -1.12
N PHE A 162 16.52 1.51 -0.69
CA PHE A 162 17.62 2.19 -1.35
C PHE A 162 18.52 1.18 -2.04
N LYS A 163 18.91 1.46 -3.28
CA LYS A 163 19.83 0.64 -4.06
C LYS A 163 20.69 1.51 -4.97
N GLY A 164 21.92 1.06 -5.24
CA GLY A 164 22.80 1.71 -6.21
C GLY A 164 22.35 1.46 -7.65
N ALA A 165 22.71 2.36 -8.55
CA ALA A 165 22.36 2.26 -9.97
C ALA A 165 22.90 0.99 -10.65
N ALA A 166 24.04 0.47 -10.19
CA ALA A 166 24.62 -0.75 -10.70
C ALA A 166 23.76 -2.01 -10.46
N LEU A 167 22.96 -2.00 -9.40
CA LEU A 167 22.06 -3.12 -9.04
C LEU A 167 20.79 -3.18 -9.90
N ILE A 168 20.52 -2.16 -10.71
CA ILE A 168 19.36 -2.16 -11.62
C ILE A 168 19.59 -3.08 -12.83
N ASN A 169 20.84 -3.25 -13.25
CA ASN A 169 21.21 -3.96 -14.47
C ASN A 169 21.27 -5.49 -14.31
N VAL A 170 21.03 -6.02 -13.10
CA VAL A 170 21.11 -7.48 -12.86
C VAL A 170 19.88 -8.24 -13.37
N VAL A 171 18.77 -7.56 -13.68
CA VAL A 171 17.55 -8.21 -14.18
C VAL A 171 17.47 -8.28 -15.70
N ALA A 172 18.30 -7.53 -16.43
CA ALA A 172 18.34 -7.57 -17.89
C ALA A 172 19.51 -8.46 -18.38
N GLY A 173 19.38 -9.77 -18.20
CA GLY A 173 20.22 -10.77 -18.87
C GLY A 173 19.90 -10.90 -20.36
N ILE A 174 19.94 -9.79 -21.12
CA ILE A 174 19.96 -9.78 -22.58
C ILE A 174 21.00 -8.75 -23.01
N THR A 175 22.25 -9.15 -23.02
CA THR A 175 23.24 -8.49 -23.86
C THR A 175 23.06 -9.02 -25.29
N GLU A 176 22.15 -8.48 -26.06
CA GLU A 176 22.23 -8.54 -27.51
C GLU A 176 23.34 -7.60 -27.93
N THR A 177 24.52 -8.17 -28.17
CA THR A 177 25.56 -7.52 -28.97
C THR A 177 25.06 -7.47 -30.40
N VAL A 178 24.42 -6.38 -30.79
CA VAL A 178 24.14 -6.12 -32.21
C VAL A 178 25.44 -5.69 -32.85
N SER A 179 26.12 -6.66 -33.47
CA SER A 179 27.27 -6.38 -34.32
C SER A 179 26.77 -5.86 -35.67
N TYR A 180 26.85 -4.55 -35.88
CA TYR A 180 26.69 -3.98 -37.22
C TYR A 180 27.98 -4.20 -38.00
N THR A 181 28.00 -5.23 -38.85
CA THR A 181 28.96 -5.35 -39.95
C THR A 181 28.46 -4.47 -41.09
N HIS A 182 29.12 -3.34 -41.32
CA HIS A 182 28.98 -2.59 -42.57
C HIS A 182 29.68 -3.37 -43.68
N LEU A 183 28.90 -3.73 -44.70
CA LEU A 183 29.39 -4.04 -46.07
C LEU A 183 29.33 -2.78 -46.91
#